data_c9dab99b89b38f3aad637a287417a0a9
#
_entry.id   c9dab99b89b38f3aad637a287417a0a9
#
_cell.length_a   1.000
_cell.length_b   1.000
_cell.length_c   1.000
_cell.angle_alpha   90.00
_cell.angle_beta   90.00
_cell.angle_gamma   90.00
#
_symmetry.space_group_name_H-M   'P 1'
#
loop_
_entity.id
_entity.type
_entity.pdbx_description
1 polymer ?
#
loop_
_entity_poly.entity_id
_entity_poly.type
_entity_poly.pdbx_seq_one_letter_code
_entity_poly.pdbx_strand_id
1 'polypeptide(L)'
;MRTQVSNLRYNRPQNILFPKAVRPTTFLRLKLREAAFISKALLSTNHVVLAHIIPMRRCNLACGYCNEYDQVSKPVPLDVMKKRLDKLAELNTSVVTISGGEPMMHPELDQLISHIRSHGMIAGLISNGYYFTPDRIKRLNEVGLEYLQISIDNVNPDEVSRKSLRVLDKKLRYLAEHADFHININSVIGGGIKNPEDALTVAQRAVELGFSTTVGVIHDDDGTLKPLTEKEKQIFHAVKKLGNKDHARLNWFQDTIAEGKPYEWRCRSGSRYLYICEEGKVHWCSQQRGYPGIPLEDYTMEDFKREYQTEKWCAPTCTIQCVHQVGILDNWRDPQMSEGELRKEKAKKEKERLGQASAQTN
;
A
#
# COMPACT_ATOMS: atom_id res chain seq x y z
N MET A 1 3.92 -25.93 -30.92
CA MET A 1 4.77 -26.11 -29.74
C MET A 1 3.94 -25.81 -28.52
N ARG A 2 3.35 -26.80 -27.86
CA ARG A 2 2.63 -26.64 -26.58
C ARG A 2 3.69 -26.75 -25.48
N THR A 3 4.06 -25.62 -24.92
CA THR A 3 5.20 -25.47 -24.01
C THR A 3 4.78 -25.78 -22.57
N GLN A 4 5.38 -26.70 -22.01
CA GLN A 4 5.80 -27.14 -20.65
C GLN A 4 5.43 -26.30 -19.38
N VAL A 5 4.33 -25.56 -19.34
CA VAL A 5 3.88 -24.93 -18.09
C VAL A 5 3.01 -25.89 -17.24
N SER A 6 2.63 -27.05 -17.77
CA SER A 6 1.69 -27.98 -17.12
C SER A 6 2.31 -28.98 -16.14
N ASN A 7 3.63 -28.96 -15.89
CA ASN A 7 4.31 -29.96 -15.06
C ASN A 7 5.06 -29.45 -13.84
N LEU A 8 4.80 -28.24 -13.36
CA LEU A 8 5.20 -27.88 -12.01
C LEU A 8 4.21 -28.53 -11.00
N ARG A 9 4.31 -29.86 -10.88
CA ARG A 9 3.71 -30.56 -9.75
C ARG A 9 4.39 -30.03 -8.48
N TYR A 10 3.65 -29.27 -7.72
CA TYR A 10 3.98 -28.87 -6.38
C TYR A 10 4.18 -30.13 -5.51
N ASN A 11 5.44 -30.56 -5.35
CA ASN A 11 5.79 -31.53 -4.33
C ASN A 11 5.62 -30.83 -2.98
N ARG A 12 4.53 -31.10 -2.28
CA ARG A 12 4.36 -30.71 -0.87
C ARG A 12 5.56 -31.23 -0.09
N PRO A 13 6.38 -30.37 0.53
CA PRO A 13 7.39 -30.84 1.46
C PRO A 13 6.68 -31.52 2.64
N GLN A 14 7.10 -32.72 2.99
CA GLN A 14 6.48 -33.54 4.05
C GLN A 14 6.72 -33.03 5.48
N ASN A 15 7.32 -31.86 5.67
CA ASN A 15 7.52 -31.20 6.98
C ASN A 15 7.14 -29.74 6.89
N ILE A 16 5.84 -29.47 6.68
CA ILE A 16 5.28 -28.15 6.94
C ILE A 16 5.19 -28.04 8.46
N LEU A 17 6.10 -27.33 9.09
CA LEU A 17 5.85 -26.67 10.36
C LEU A 17 4.65 -25.74 10.06
N PHE A 18 3.45 -26.16 10.50
CA PHE A 18 2.28 -25.31 10.41
C PHE A 18 2.65 -23.97 11.05
N PRO A 19 2.50 -22.84 10.33
CA PRO A 19 2.76 -21.55 10.93
C PRO A 19 1.96 -21.50 12.21
N LYS A 20 2.56 -21.01 13.28
CA LYS A 20 1.88 -20.77 14.54
C LYS A 20 0.72 -19.85 14.22
N ALA A 21 -0.48 -20.41 14.18
CA ALA A 21 -1.67 -19.61 13.90
C ALA A 21 -1.66 -18.44 14.89
N VAL A 22 -1.84 -17.22 14.40
CA VAL A 22 -2.07 -16.03 15.26
C VAL A 22 -3.00 -16.47 16.38
N ARG A 23 -2.64 -16.21 17.64
CA ARG A 23 -3.44 -16.69 18.80
C ARG A 23 -4.92 -16.43 18.51
N PRO A 24 -5.83 -17.39 18.72
CA PRO A 24 -7.25 -17.25 18.36
C PRO A 24 -7.88 -15.96 18.90
N THR A 25 -7.49 -15.55 20.10
CA THR A 25 -7.94 -14.31 20.74
C THR A 25 -7.42 -13.07 19.99
N THR A 26 -6.17 -13.07 19.55
CA THR A 26 -5.59 -11.98 18.75
C THR A 26 -6.25 -11.92 17.38
N PHE A 27 -6.46 -13.05 16.73
CA PHE A 27 -7.16 -13.13 15.44
C PHE A 27 -8.58 -12.58 15.53
N LEU A 28 -9.38 -13.01 16.51
CA LEU A 28 -10.75 -12.53 16.72
C LEU A 28 -10.78 -11.02 16.98
N ARG A 29 -9.87 -10.53 17.83
CA ARG A 29 -9.74 -9.10 18.11
C ARG A 29 -9.41 -8.30 16.85
N LEU A 30 -8.46 -8.77 16.01
CA LEU A 30 -8.13 -8.13 14.74
C LEU A 30 -9.35 -8.08 13.82
N LYS A 31 -10.08 -9.20 13.67
CA LYS A 31 -11.28 -9.27 12.81
C LYS A 31 -12.41 -8.36 13.28
N LEU A 32 -12.62 -8.24 14.59
CA LEU A 32 -13.60 -7.31 15.14
C LEU A 32 -13.20 -5.85 14.87
N ARG A 33 -11.92 -5.51 14.99
CA ARG A 33 -11.40 -4.18 14.67
C ARG A 33 -11.50 -3.86 13.17
N GLU A 34 -11.18 -4.82 12.31
CA GLU A 34 -11.39 -4.70 10.86
C GLU A 34 -12.87 -4.44 10.53
N ALA A 35 -13.77 -5.21 11.11
CA ALA A 35 -15.21 -5.03 10.90
C ALA A 35 -15.70 -3.65 11.37
N ALA A 36 -15.28 -3.20 12.55
CA ALA A 36 -15.59 -1.87 13.06
C ALA A 36 -15.02 -0.76 12.16
N PHE A 37 -13.78 -0.91 11.71
CA PHE A 37 -13.12 0.01 10.78
C PHE A 37 -13.87 0.09 9.44
N ILE A 38 -14.20 -1.05 8.82
CA ILE A 38 -14.91 -1.10 7.54
C ILE A 38 -16.30 -0.47 7.70
N SER A 39 -17.03 -0.82 8.77
CA SER A 39 -18.34 -0.23 9.05
C SER A 39 -18.28 1.28 9.19
N LYS A 40 -17.30 1.81 9.96
CA LYS A 40 -17.07 3.24 10.09
C LYS A 40 -16.78 3.89 8.73
N ALA A 41 -15.91 3.27 7.92
CA ALA A 41 -15.53 3.78 6.62
C ALA A 41 -16.70 3.81 5.63
N LEU A 42 -17.58 2.80 5.68
CA LEU A 42 -18.77 2.74 4.85
C LEU A 42 -19.88 3.69 5.32
N LEU A 43 -20.01 3.96 6.61
CA LEU A 43 -21.08 4.81 7.16
C LEU A 43 -20.74 6.31 7.11
N SER A 44 -19.47 6.69 7.14
CA SER A 44 -19.04 8.08 7.22
C SER A 44 -17.88 8.39 6.28
N THR A 45 -17.93 9.56 5.63
CA THR A 45 -16.83 10.10 4.82
C THR A 45 -15.98 11.12 5.59
N ASN A 46 -16.40 11.54 6.79
CA ASN A 46 -15.78 12.64 7.54
C ASN A 46 -14.65 12.16 8.47
N HIS A 47 -13.76 11.29 7.97
CA HIS A 47 -12.60 10.82 8.71
C HIS A 47 -11.53 10.25 7.76
N VAL A 48 -10.30 10.25 8.22
CA VAL A 48 -9.19 9.62 7.50
C VAL A 48 -9.29 8.09 7.69
N VAL A 49 -9.31 7.35 6.59
CA VAL A 49 -9.33 5.88 6.60
C VAL A 49 -7.94 5.35 6.87
N LEU A 50 -6.96 5.83 6.11
CA LEU A 50 -5.57 5.40 6.18
C LEU A 50 -4.64 6.60 6.07
N ALA A 51 -3.70 6.71 6.99
CA ALA A 51 -2.59 7.64 6.89
C ALA A 51 -1.27 6.87 6.79
N HIS A 52 -0.45 7.18 5.79
CA HIS A 52 0.97 6.83 5.78
C HIS A 52 1.76 7.96 6.42
N ILE A 53 2.68 7.62 7.34
CA ILE A 53 3.53 8.60 7.99
C ILE A 53 5.00 8.19 7.88
N ILE A 54 5.84 9.17 7.55
CA ILE A 54 7.27 8.98 7.30
C ILE A 54 8.08 9.54 8.46
N PRO A 55 8.54 8.71 9.40
CA PRO A 55 9.36 9.18 10.51
C PRO A 55 10.82 9.41 10.14
N MET A 56 11.25 8.90 8.97
CA MET A 56 12.62 8.97 8.51
C MET A 56 12.73 8.55 7.04
N ARG A 57 13.54 9.27 6.26
CA ARG A 57 13.88 8.86 4.88
C ARG A 57 15.11 7.95 4.81
N ARG A 58 15.93 7.93 5.87
CA ARG A 58 17.13 7.09 5.88
C ARG A 58 16.79 5.63 5.71
N CYS A 59 17.48 4.97 4.78
CA CYS A 59 17.34 3.55 4.48
C CYS A 59 18.71 2.87 4.45
N ASN A 60 18.76 1.58 4.80
CA ASN A 60 19.95 0.75 4.62
C ASN A 60 20.09 0.20 3.20
N LEU A 61 19.11 0.46 2.33
CA LEU A 61 19.10 0.07 0.93
C LEU A 61 18.97 1.26 0.00
N ALA A 62 19.40 1.10 -1.27
CA ALA A 62 19.29 2.08 -2.34
C ALA A 62 18.68 1.39 -3.57
N CYS A 63 17.35 1.14 -3.52
CA CYS A 63 16.64 0.51 -4.64
C CYS A 63 16.44 1.52 -5.77
N GLY A 64 16.74 1.14 -7.03
CA GLY A 64 16.76 2.04 -8.17
C GLY A 64 15.43 2.73 -8.50
N TYR A 65 14.29 2.10 -8.16
CA TYR A 65 12.95 2.66 -8.37
C TYR A 65 12.39 3.44 -7.18
N CYS A 66 13.12 3.51 -6.04
CA CYS A 66 12.61 4.11 -4.81
C CYS A 66 12.84 5.63 -4.79
N ASN A 67 11.77 6.40 -4.60
CA ASN A 67 11.82 7.86 -4.46
C ASN A 67 11.73 8.33 -2.99
N GLU A 68 11.69 7.40 -2.02
CA GLU A 68 11.42 7.70 -0.60
C GLU A 68 12.63 7.52 0.32
N TYR A 69 13.81 7.26 -0.20
CA TYR A 69 14.99 7.03 0.62
C TYR A 69 16.04 8.09 0.47
N ASP A 70 16.84 8.21 1.49
CA ASP A 70 18.19 8.79 1.48
C ASP A 70 19.11 8.02 2.44
N GLN A 71 20.36 8.42 2.54
CA GLN A 71 21.35 7.79 3.42
C GLN A 71 21.81 8.71 4.58
N VAL A 72 21.27 9.91 4.65
CA VAL A 72 21.83 10.98 5.50
C VAL A 72 20.85 11.57 6.50
N SER A 73 19.53 11.52 6.24
CA SER A 73 18.53 12.15 7.10
C SER A 73 18.51 11.53 8.49
N LYS A 74 18.22 12.38 9.46
CA LYS A 74 18.02 11.97 10.85
C LYS A 74 16.57 11.55 11.06
N PRO A 75 16.29 10.67 12.03
CA PRO A 75 14.93 10.40 12.46
C PRO A 75 14.24 11.71 12.90
N VAL A 76 12.96 11.84 12.59
CA VAL A 76 12.12 12.90 13.13
C VAL A 76 12.00 12.67 14.64
N PRO A 77 12.20 13.69 15.49
CA PRO A 77 12.15 13.54 16.94
C PRO A 77 10.81 12.97 17.42
N LEU A 78 10.85 12.15 18.46
CA LEU A 78 9.69 11.44 18.98
C LEU A 78 8.52 12.37 19.39
N ASP A 79 8.85 13.49 20.03
CA ASP A 79 7.83 14.48 20.47
C ASP A 79 7.12 15.13 19.28
N VAL A 80 7.86 15.41 18.19
CA VAL A 80 7.30 15.90 16.92
C VAL A 80 6.40 14.83 16.30
N MET A 81 6.86 13.60 16.26
CA MET A 81 6.07 12.49 15.72
C MET A 81 4.80 12.24 16.54
N LYS A 82 4.86 12.31 17.87
CA LYS A 82 3.68 12.18 18.73
C LYS A 82 2.65 13.28 18.44
N LYS A 83 3.05 14.54 18.31
CA LYS A 83 2.13 15.63 17.92
C LYS A 83 1.46 15.37 16.59
N ARG A 84 2.19 14.84 15.61
CA ARG A 84 1.61 14.45 14.31
C ARG A 84 0.59 13.32 14.46
N LEU A 85 0.87 12.33 15.30
CA LEU A 85 -0.05 11.23 15.58
C LEU A 85 -1.30 11.71 16.36
N ASP A 86 -1.13 12.65 17.29
CA ASP A 86 -2.24 13.30 17.98
C ASP A 86 -3.15 14.03 16.99
N LYS A 87 -2.57 14.78 16.06
CA LYS A 87 -3.31 15.45 14.99
C LYS A 87 -4.06 14.47 14.08
N LEU A 88 -3.44 13.33 13.74
CA LEU A 88 -4.14 12.25 13.00
C LEU A 88 -5.31 11.67 13.81
N ALA A 89 -5.18 11.56 15.12
CA ALA A 89 -6.29 11.13 15.99
C ALA A 89 -7.43 12.17 16.00
N GLU A 90 -7.12 13.48 16.06
CA GLU A 90 -8.11 14.56 15.91
C GLU A 90 -8.86 14.49 14.58
N LEU A 91 -8.19 14.13 13.48
CA LEU A 91 -8.79 13.87 12.18
C LEU A 91 -9.55 12.53 12.13
N ASN A 92 -9.70 11.89 13.28
CA ASN A 92 -10.44 10.63 13.47
C ASN A 92 -9.91 9.48 12.59
N THR A 93 -8.60 9.42 12.42
CA THR A 93 -7.90 8.42 11.59
C THR A 93 -8.12 7.01 12.10
N SER A 94 -8.40 6.08 11.21
CA SER A 94 -8.64 4.69 11.56
C SER A 94 -7.37 3.84 11.55
N VAL A 95 -6.54 4.01 10.53
CA VAL A 95 -5.30 3.24 10.34
C VAL A 95 -4.14 4.18 10.12
N VAL A 96 -3.05 3.96 10.83
CA VAL A 96 -1.76 4.65 10.58
C VAL A 96 -0.72 3.61 10.22
N THR A 97 -0.12 3.74 9.04
CA THR A 97 0.96 2.89 8.57
C THR A 97 2.27 3.69 8.57
N ILE A 98 3.24 3.20 9.31
CA ILE A 98 4.59 3.78 9.34
C ILE A 98 5.36 3.23 8.14
N SER A 99 5.90 4.13 7.31
CA SER A 99 6.69 3.82 6.12
C SER A 99 7.89 4.78 6.00
N GLY A 100 8.46 4.93 4.81
CA GLY A 100 9.55 5.86 4.53
C GLY A 100 10.77 5.17 3.94
N GLY A 101 11.98 5.52 4.40
CA GLY A 101 13.18 4.76 4.12
C GLY A 101 13.08 3.37 4.73
N GLU A 102 13.73 3.13 5.87
CA GLU A 102 13.52 1.89 6.64
C GLU A 102 13.07 2.24 8.07
N PRO A 103 11.79 2.11 8.39
CA PRO A 103 11.28 2.49 9.72
C PRO A 103 11.90 1.71 10.88
N MET A 104 12.35 0.48 10.64
CA MET A 104 13.01 -0.35 11.67
C MET A 104 14.35 0.23 12.15
N MET A 105 14.90 1.23 11.43
CA MET A 105 16.08 1.99 11.85
C MET A 105 15.74 3.15 12.79
N HIS A 106 14.45 3.51 12.94
CA HIS A 106 14.04 4.58 13.86
C HIS A 106 14.22 4.11 15.31
N PRO A 107 14.99 4.84 16.14
CA PRO A 107 15.35 4.38 17.49
C PRO A 107 14.13 4.21 18.40
N GLU A 108 13.07 4.98 18.16
CA GLU A 108 11.87 5.07 18.99
C GLU A 108 10.63 4.50 18.31
N LEU A 109 10.80 3.61 17.30
CA LEU A 109 9.69 3.01 16.56
C LEU A 109 8.64 2.38 17.48
N ASP A 110 9.08 1.71 18.56
CA ASP A 110 8.22 1.04 19.52
C ASP A 110 7.28 2.04 20.21
N GLN A 111 7.81 3.21 20.57
CA GLN A 111 7.03 4.27 21.18
C GLN A 111 6.03 4.89 20.20
N LEU A 112 6.38 4.99 18.91
CA LEU A 112 5.47 5.45 17.86
C LEU A 112 4.29 4.48 17.69
N ILE A 113 4.56 3.17 17.63
CA ILE A 113 3.52 2.14 17.52
C ILE A 113 2.61 2.18 18.77
N SER A 114 3.20 2.22 19.97
CA SER A 114 2.43 2.34 21.22
C SER A 114 1.55 3.58 21.23
N HIS A 115 2.04 4.72 20.73
CA HIS A 115 1.27 5.97 20.69
C HIS A 115 0.11 5.90 19.69
N ILE A 116 0.30 5.31 18.50
CA ILE A 116 -0.79 5.02 17.57
C ILE A 116 -1.85 4.17 18.25
N ARG A 117 -1.44 3.14 18.97
CA ARG A 117 -2.33 2.20 19.68
C ARG A 117 -3.09 2.85 20.83
N SER A 118 -2.47 3.77 21.58
CA SER A 118 -3.12 4.49 22.69
C SER A 118 -4.29 5.35 22.22
N HIS A 119 -4.26 5.86 21.00
CA HIS A 119 -5.39 6.56 20.35
C HIS A 119 -6.46 5.63 19.76
N GLY A 120 -6.34 4.32 19.93
CA GLY A 120 -7.27 3.36 19.36
C GLY A 120 -7.11 3.12 17.86
N MET A 121 -6.18 3.78 17.19
CA MET A 121 -5.87 3.57 15.76
C MET A 121 -5.23 2.21 15.52
N ILE A 122 -5.43 1.64 14.34
CA ILE A 122 -4.74 0.43 13.87
C ILE A 122 -3.31 0.81 13.47
N ALA A 123 -2.32 0.06 13.95
CA ALA A 123 -0.91 0.29 13.65
C ALA A 123 -0.41 -0.66 12.56
N GLY A 124 0.03 -0.09 11.44
CA GLY A 124 0.70 -0.79 10.34
C GLY A 124 2.17 -0.39 10.22
N LEU A 125 2.97 -1.28 9.63
CA LEU A 125 4.39 -1.08 9.34
C LEU A 125 4.73 -1.61 7.94
N ILE A 126 5.46 -0.83 7.15
CA ILE A 126 6.06 -1.28 5.89
C ILE A 126 7.57 -1.29 6.07
N SER A 127 8.22 -2.41 5.78
CA SER A 127 9.66 -2.61 5.99
C SER A 127 10.31 -3.39 4.85
N ASN A 128 11.59 -3.19 4.67
CA ASN A 128 12.41 -4.02 3.78
C ASN A 128 12.84 -5.38 4.40
N GLY A 129 12.51 -5.62 5.66
CA GLY A 129 12.69 -6.92 6.33
C GLY A 129 14.05 -7.18 6.95
N TYR A 130 15.04 -6.33 6.76
CA TYR A 130 16.44 -6.62 7.16
C TYR A 130 16.66 -6.69 8.67
N TYR A 131 15.87 -5.96 9.47
CA TYR A 131 16.12 -5.78 10.91
C TYR A 131 15.27 -6.67 11.81
N PHE A 132 14.54 -7.66 11.26
CA PHE A 132 13.77 -8.59 12.09
C PHE A 132 14.67 -9.64 12.75
N THR A 133 14.61 -9.66 14.08
CA THR A 133 15.16 -10.68 14.96
C THR A 133 14.04 -11.21 15.87
N PRO A 134 14.17 -12.39 16.49
CA PRO A 134 13.16 -12.89 17.42
C PRO A 134 12.79 -11.87 18.52
N ASP A 135 13.77 -11.20 19.11
CA ASP A 135 13.53 -10.22 20.17
C ASP A 135 12.83 -8.96 19.65
N ARG A 136 13.21 -8.49 18.44
CA ARG A 136 12.55 -7.35 17.81
C ARG A 136 11.10 -7.67 17.47
N ILE A 137 10.80 -8.88 17.00
CA ILE A 137 9.45 -9.35 16.70
C ILE A 137 8.60 -9.41 17.98
N LYS A 138 9.14 -9.98 19.07
CA LYS A 138 8.45 -10.00 20.37
C LYS A 138 8.14 -8.60 20.85
N ARG A 139 9.08 -7.68 20.72
CA ARG A 139 8.87 -6.28 21.09
C ARG A 139 7.74 -5.62 20.28
N LEU A 140 7.68 -5.88 18.97
CA LEU A 140 6.59 -5.39 18.11
C LEU A 140 5.22 -5.97 18.52
N ASN A 141 5.16 -7.24 18.96
CA ASN A 141 3.94 -7.82 19.54
C ASN A 141 3.51 -7.06 20.82
N GLU A 142 4.46 -6.79 21.72
CA GLU A 142 4.20 -6.12 23.02
C GLU A 142 3.64 -4.71 22.82
N VAL A 143 4.19 -3.95 21.87
CA VAL A 143 3.72 -2.58 21.58
C VAL A 143 2.46 -2.55 20.72
N GLY A 144 1.96 -3.70 20.28
CA GLY A 144 0.67 -3.85 19.64
C GLY A 144 0.65 -3.55 18.14
N LEU A 145 1.73 -3.85 17.41
CA LEU A 145 1.70 -3.87 15.94
C LEU A 145 0.59 -4.82 15.47
N GLU A 146 -0.19 -4.43 14.46
CA GLU A 146 -1.29 -5.25 13.92
C GLU A 146 -1.04 -5.73 12.50
N TYR A 147 -0.37 -4.92 11.68
CA TYR A 147 -0.09 -5.24 10.27
C TYR A 147 1.35 -4.94 9.92
N LEU A 148 1.98 -5.91 9.28
CA LEU A 148 3.32 -5.78 8.71
C LEU A 148 3.27 -6.09 7.21
N GLN A 149 3.78 -5.20 6.37
CA GLN A 149 4.11 -5.50 4.99
C GLN A 149 5.62 -5.54 4.81
N ILE A 150 6.13 -6.61 4.20
CA ILE A 150 7.52 -6.71 3.77
C ILE A 150 7.57 -6.70 2.25
N SER A 151 8.42 -5.85 1.69
CA SER A 151 8.68 -5.82 0.26
C SER A 151 9.82 -6.77 -0.09
N ILE A 152 9.57 -7.70 -1.03
CA ILE A 152 10.58 -8.62 -1.58
C ILE A 152 10.40 -8.66 -3.09
N ASP A 153 11.40 -8.20 -3.82
CA ASP A 153 11.29 -7.95 -5.26
C ASP A 153 11.84 -9.10 -6.10
N ASN A 154 12.83 -9.83 -5.59
CA ASN A 154 13.54 -10.87 -6.32
C ASN A 154 13.95 -12.05 -5.42
N VAL A 155 14.41 -13.14 -6.03
CA VAL A 155 14.95 -14.29 -5.30
C VAL A 155 16.39 -14.02 -4.89
N ASN A 156 17.22 -13.52 -5.79
CA ASN A 156 18.59 -13.12 -5.51
C ASN A 156 18.72 -11.59 -5.59
N PRO A 157 19.61 -10.96 -4.77
CA PRO A 157 19.83 -9.55 -4.85
C PRO A 157 20.46 -9.16 -6.19
N ASP A 158 20.01 -8.04 -6.76
CA ASP A 158 20.57 -7.45 -7.95
C ASP A 158 20.88 -5.96 -7.78
N GLU A 159 21.22 -5.28 -8.86
CA GLU A 159 21.54 -3.85 -8.86
C GLU A 159 20.30 -2.95 -8.69
N VAL A 160 19.11 -3.45 -9.08
CA VAL A 160 17.84 -2.71 -8.96
C VAL A 160 17.31 -2.78 -7.55
N SER A 161 17.34 -3.98 -6.94
CA SER A 161 16.88 -4.19 -5.57
C SER A 161 17.66 -5.27 -4.83
N ARG A 162 18.02 -4.97 -3.58
CA ARG A 162 18.61 -5.95 -2.65
C ARG A 162 17.58 -6.61 -1.76
N LYS A 163 16.30 -6.28 -1.87
CA LYS A 163 15.18 -6.92 -1.16
C LYS A 163 14.90 -8.29 -1.77
N SER A 164 15.65 -9.29 -1.35
CA SER A 164 15.64 -10.62 -1.95
C SER A 164 15.28 -11.73 -0.97
N LEU A 165 14.59 -12.73 -1.48
CA LEU A 165 14.15 -13.88 -0.70
C LEU A 165 15.34 -14.61 -0.04
N ARG A 166 16.44 -14.78 -0.78
CA ARG A 166 17.65 -15.44 -0.27
C ARG A 166 18.20 -14.79 0.99
N VAL A 167 18.18 -13.46 1.05
CA VAL A 167 18.67 -12.70 2.22
C VAL A 167 17.66 -12.74 3.36
N LEU A 168 16.36 -12.72 3.03
CA LEU A 168 15.29 -12.52 4.01
C LEU A 168 14.66 -13.80 4.53
N ASP A 169 14.84 -14.98 3.89
CA ASP A 169 14.16 -16.22 4.25
C ASP A 169 14.31 -16.61 5.74
N LYS A 170 15.50 -16.44 6.31
CA LYS A 170 15.72 -16.69 7.74
C LYS A 170 14.86 -15.76 8.61
N LYS A 171 14.69 -14.50 8.22
CA LYS A 171 13.89 -13.51 8.94
C LYS A 171 12.39 -13.76 8.78
N LEU A 172 11.98 -14.23 7.61
CA LEU A 172 10.60 -14.68 7.38
C LEU A 172 10.24 -15.88 8.26
N ARG A 173 11.16 -16.81 8.45
CA ARG A 173 10.96 -17.92 9.41
C ARG A 173 10.82 -17.43 10.84
N TYR A 174 11.63 -16.47 11.28
CA TYR A 174 11.46 -15.85 12.60
C TYR A 174 10.10 -15.19 12.77
N LEU A 175 9.61 -14.51 11.72
CA LEU A 175 8.28 -13.90 11.73
C LEU A 175 7.18 -14.97 11.79
N ALA A 176 7.28 -16.05 11.03
CA ALA A 176 6.33 -17.16 11.08
C ALA A 176 6.26 -17.82 12.46
N GLU A 177 7.39 -17.86 13.18
CA GLU A 177 7.48 -18.47 14.52
C GLU A 177 7.01 -17.53 15.64
N HIS A 178 7.29 -16.24 15.56
CA HIS A 178 7.19 -15.34 16.71
C HIS A 178 6.15 -14.22 16.57
N ALA A 179 5.67 -13.88 15.36
CA ALA A 179 4.76 -12.77 15.18
C ALA A 179 3.33 -13.09 15.61
N ASP A 180 2.70 -12.14 16.30
CA ASP A 180 1.28 -12.18 16.67
C ASP A 180 0.45 -11.15 15.86
N PHE A 181 1.00 -10.60 14.79
CA PHE A 181 0.38 -9.65 13.87
C PHE A 181 0.26 -10.21 12.46
N HIS A 182 -0.60 -9.58 11.65
CA HIS A 182 -0.79 -9.99 10.25
C HIS A 182 0.43 -9.61 9.41
N ILE A 183 0.88 -10.53 8.54
CA ILE A 183 2.03 -10.32 7.66
C ILE A 183 1.60 -10.48 6.20
N ASN A 184 1.94 -9.49 5.39
CA ASN A 184 1.81 -9.50 3.94
C ASN A 184 3.19 -9.38 3.29
N ILE A 185 3.48 -10.24 2.34
CA ILE A 185 4.67 -10.11 1.49
C ILE A 185 4.23 -9.48 0.17
N ASN A 186 4.80 -8.33 -0.14
CA ASN A 186 4.52 -7.62 -1.39
C ASN A 186 5.71 -7.75 -2.33
N SER A 187 5.44 -8.22 -3.55
CA SER A 187 6.38 -8.22 -4.67
C SER A 187 6.00 -7.14 -5.68
N VAL A 188 6.84 -6.88 -6.64
CA VAL A 188 6.59 -5.95 -7.74
C VAL A 188 6.85 -6.62 -9.08
N ILE A 189 6.17 -6.12 -10.13
CA ILE A 189 6.33 -6.58 -11.51
C ILE A 189 6.19 -5.40 -12.47
N GLY A 190 6.87 -5.46 -13.62
CA GLY A 190 7.00 -4.31 -14.54
C GLY A 190 8.15 -3.37 -14.13
N GLY A 191 8.20 -2.17 -14.67
CA GLY A 191 9.16 -1.13 -14.30
C GLY A 191 10.62 -1.55 -14.31
N GLY A 192 11.04 -2.34 -15.31
CA GLY A 192 12.43 -2.79 -15.47
C GLY A 192 12.86 -3.94 -14.56
N ILE A 193 11.92 -4.60 -13.85
CA ILE A 193 12.22 -5.83 -13.09
C ILE A 193 12.73 -6.92 -14.08
N LYS A 194 13.95 -7.40 -13.83
CA LYS A 194 14.65 -8.32 -14.77
C LYS A 194 14.05 -9.73 -14.79
N ASN A 195 13.64 -10.23 -13.64
CA ASN A 195 13.16 -11.62 -13.45
C ASN A 195 11.75 -11.62 -12.88
N PRO A 196 10.71 -11.42 -13.69
CA PRO A 196 9.33 -11.38 -13.19
C PRO A 196 8.88 -12.67 -12.52
N GLU A 197 9.49 -13.83 -12.84
CA GLU A 197 9.23 -15.12 -12.18
C GLU A 197 9.56 -15.13 -10.71
N ASP A 198 10.46 -14.27 -10.27
CA ASP A 198 10.86 -14.16 -8.87
C ASP A 198 9.67 -13.77 -7.99
N ALA A 199 8.75 -12.94 -8.51
CA ALA A 199 7.53 -12.58 -7.81
C ALA A 199 6.65 -13.80 -7.46
N LEU A 200 6.57 -14.79 -8.37
CA LEU A 200 5.84 -16.03 -8.11
C LEU A 200 6.53 -16.89 -7.05
N THR A 201 7.85 -17.02 -7.12
CA THR A 201 8.65 -17.76 -6.14
C THR A 201 8.53 -17.15 -4.74
N VAL A 202 8.60 -15.82 -4.64
CA VAL A 202 8.40 -15.08 -3.40
C VAL A 202 7.00 -15.29 -2.85
N ALA A 203 5.96 -15.21 -3.70
CA ALA A 203 4.57 -15.41 -3.31
C ALA A 203 4.32 -16.84 -2.80
N GLN A 204 4.86 -17.85 -3.48
CA GLN A 204 4.78 -19.24 -3.04
C GLN A 204 5.40 -19.41 -1.65
N ARG A 205 6.59 -18.84 -1.44
CA ARG A 205 7.27 -18.90 -0.15
C ARG A 205 6.49 -18.18 0.96
N ALA A 206 5.87 -17.04 0.66
CA ALA A 206 5.01 -16.35 1.61
C ALA A 206 3.83 -17.23 2.06
N VAL A 207 3.14 -17.88 1.10
CA VAL A 207 2.01 -18.79 1.40
C VAL A 207 2.46 -20.02 2.19
N GLU A 208 3.63 -20.59 1.89
CA GLU A 208 4.22 -21.71 2.67
C GLU A 208 4.44 -21.33 4.14
N LEU A 209 4.82 -20.08 4.39
CA LEU A 209 5.02 -19.56 5.75
C LEU A 209 3.72 -19.07 6.41
N GLY A 210 2.56 -19.20 5.72
CA GLY A 210 1.26 -18.79 6.24
C GLY A 210 0.97 -17.30 6.13
N PHE A 211 1.76 -16.56 5.36
CA PHE A 211 1.56 -15.13 5.12
C PHE A 211 0.60 -14.87 3.95
N SER A 212 0.00 -13.70 3.93
CA SER A 212 -0.65 -13.20 2.72
C SER A 212 0.41 -12.68 1.73
N THR A 213 0.03 -12.59 0.46
CA THR A 213 0.92 -12.07 -0.58
C THR A 213 0.17 -11.16 -1.54
N THR A 214 0.83 -10.13 -1.99
CA THR A 214 0.36 -9.19 -3.00
C THR A 214 1.45 -8.97 -4.05
N VAL A 215 1.05 -8.52 -5.24
CA VAL A 215 1.96 -8.06 -6.27
C VAL A 215 1.52 -6.69 -6.74
N GLY A 216 2.45 -5.75 -6.85
CA GLY A 216 2.23 -4.41 -7.39
C GLY A 216 2.77 -4.32 -8.81
N VAL A 217 1.97 -3.79 -9.74
CA VAL A 217 2.47 -3.32 -11.02
C VAL A 217 3.11 -1.97 -10.79
N ILE A 218 4.37 -1.81 -11.18
CA ILE A 218 5.07 -0.53 -11.09
C ILE A 218 5.25 0.09 -12.48
N HIS A 219 5.27 1.41 -12.52
CA HIS A 219 5.64 2.17 -13.72
C HIS A 219 7.15 2.05 -13.98
N ASP A 220 7.58 2.41 -15.16
CA ASP A 220 9.00 2.58 -15.49
C ASP A 220 9.61 3.76 -14.69
N ASP A 221 10.93 3.90 -14.77
CA ASP A 221 11.72 4.93 -14.10
C ASP A 221 11.34 6.37 -14.54
N ASP A 222 10.79 6.53 -15.74
CA ASP A 222 10.25 7.80 -16.26
C ASP A 222 8.81 8.10 -15.80
N GLY A 223 8.20 7.21 -14.98
CA GLY A 223 6.82 7.34 -14.51
C GLY A 223 5.76 6.90 -15.52
N THR A 224 6.16 6.39 -16.69
CA THR A 224 5.23 5.90 -17.72
C THR A 224 4.70 4.53 -17.35
N LEU A 225 3.38 4.36 -17.41
CA LEU A 225 2.75 3.05 -17.27
C LEU A 225 2.80 2.33 -18.62
N LYS A 226 3.56 1.25 -18.68
CA LYS A 226 3.59 0.33 -19.84
C LYS A 226 2.78 -0.93 -19.55
N PRO A 227 2.14 -1.53 -20.57
CA PRO A 227 1.49 -2.83 -20.39
C PRO A 227 2.54 -3.87 -20.04
N LEU A 228 2.16 -4.80 -19.17
CA LEU A 228 2.99 -5.96 -18.89
C LEU A 228 3.13 -6.82 -20.15
N THR A 229 4.30 -7.41 -20.36
CA THR A 229 4.51 -8.44 -21.38
C THR A 229 3.64 -9.67 -21.08
N GLU A 230 3.37 -10.50 -22.08
CA GLU A 230 2.56 -11.72 -21.89
C GLU A 230 3.12 -12.65 -20.79
N LYS A 231 4.43 -12.70 -20.65
CA LYS A 231 5.11 -13.45 -19.59
C LYS A 231 4.82 -12.84 -18.21
N GLU A 232 4.97 -11.53 -18.08
CA GLU A 232 4.69 -10.81 -16.83
C GLU A 232 3.21 -10.91 -16.44
N LYS A 233 2.28 -10.82 -17.41
CA LYS A 233 0.84 -11.03 -17.15
C LYS A 233 0.55 -12.42 -16.59
N GLN A 234 1.16 -13.46 -17.17
CA GLN A 234 1.00 -14.84 -16.67
C GLN A 234 1.46 -14.96 -15.22
N ILE A 235 2.62 -14.37 -14.88
CA ILE A 235 3.16 -14.37 -13.52
C ILE A 235 2.26 -13.54 -12.60
N PHE A 236 1.86 -12.35 -13.02
CA PHE A 236 0.96 -11.48 -12.27
C PHE A 236 -0.35 -12.20 -11.88
N HIS A 237 -1.01 -12.86 -12.84
CA HIS A 237 -2.23 -13.61 -12.56
C HIS A 237 -1.98 -14.84 -11.67
N ALA A 238 -0.82 -15.50 -11.82
CA ALA A 238 -0.45 -16.62 -10.95
C ALA A 238 -0.27 -16.17 -9.49
N VAL A 239 0.42 -15.04 -9.26
CA VAL A 239 0.59 -14.46 -7.92
C VAL A 239 -0.75 -13.99 -7.35
N LYS A 240 -1.59 -13.30 -8.15
CA LYS A 240 -2.95 -12.91 -7.71
C LYS A 240 -3.79 -14.11 -7.28
N LYS A 241 -3.71 -15.24 -7.99
CA LYS A 241 -4.43 -16.46 -7.62
C LYS A 241 -3.96 -17.03 -6.28
N LEU A 242 -2.67 -16.98 -5.97
CA LEU A 242 -2.11 -17.37 -4.68
C LEU A 242 -2.54 -16.40 -3.57
N GLY A 243 -2.48 -15.10 -3.86
CA GLY A 243 -2.76 -14.01 -2.93
C GLY A 243 -4.24 -13.65 -2.77
N ASN A 244 -5.19 -14.44 -3.31
CA ASN A 244 -6.63 -14.12 -3.27
C ASN A 244 -7.22 -14.29 -1.86
N LYS A 245 -6.59 -13.69 -0.87
CA LYS A 245 -7.02 -13.63 0.53
C LYS A 245 -6.91 -12.20 1.03
N ASP A 246 -7.63 -11.88 2.07
CA ASP A 246 -7.61 -10.59 2.76
C ASP A 246 -7.76 -9.37 1.82
N HIS A 247 -7.01 -8.30 2.07
CA HIS A 247 -7.03 -7.07 1.27
C HIS A 247 -6.52 -7.24 -0.19
N ALA A 248 -5.78 -8.30 -0.50
CA ALA A 248 -5.36 -8.58 -1.88
C ALA A 248 -6.54 -8.73 -2.84
N ARG A 249 -7.71 -9.12 -2.35
CA ARG A 249 -8.97 -9.18 -3.13
C ARG A 249 -9.40 -7.82 -3.66
N LEU A 250 -8.96 -6.73 -3.05
CA LEU A 250 -9.32 -5.37 -3.44
C LEU A 250 -8.42 -4.81 -4.56
N ASN A 251 -7.52 -5.61 -5.12
CA ASN A 251 -6.56 -5.18 -6.15
C ASN A 251 -7.02 -5.51 -7.59
N TRP A 252 -8.33 -5.62 -7.84
CA TRP A 252 -8.83 -5.92 -9.21
C TRP A 252 -8.51 -4.83 -10.25
N PHE A 253 -8.39 -3.57 -9.83
CA PHE A 253 -8.00 -2.45 -10.70
C PHE A 253 -6.67 -2.71 -11.43
N GLN A 254 -5.79 -3.49 -10.84
CA GLN A 254 -4.49 -3.81 -11.41
C GLN A 254 -4.59 -4.67 -12.68
N ASP A 255 -5.71 -5.35 -12.93
CA ASP A 255 -5.90 -6.09 -14.18
C ASP A 255 -5.93 -5.14 -15.39
N THR A 256 -6.59 -3.99 -15.23
CA THR A 256 -6.62 -2.93 -16.26
C THR A 256 -5.25 -2.27 -16.41
N ILE A 257 -4.58 -1.98 -15.28
CA ILE A 257 -3.24 -1.39 -15.25
C ILE A 257 -2.21 -2.33 -15.89
N ALA A 258 -2.30 -3.63 -15.66
CA ALA A 258 -1.44 -4.64 -16.27
C ALA A 258 -1.54 -4.66 -17.82
N GLU A 259 -2.70 -4.27 -18.37
CA GLU A 259 -2.89 -4.08 -19.81
C GLU A 259 -2.39 -2.71 -20.33
N GLY A 260 -1.80 -1.86 -19.47
CA GLY A 260 -1.39 -0.49 -19.80
C GLY A 260 -2.56 0.43 -20.10
N LYS A 261 -3.76 0.11 -19.61
CA LYS A 261 -4.98 0.89 -19.84
C LYS A 261 -5.30 1.75 -18.61
N PRO A 262 -5.81 2.96 -18.79
CA PRO A 262 -6.27 3.76 -17.69
C PRO A 262 -7.46 3.08 -16.99
N TYR A 263 -7.50 3.18 -15.67
CA TYR A 263 -8.59 2.73 -14.82
C TYR A 263 -9.36 3.93 -14.27
N GLU A 264 -10.63 4.04 -14.59
CA GLU A 264 -11.46 5.17 -14.14
C GLU A 264 -11.94 4.95 -12.70
N TRP A 265 -11.60 5.88 -11.82
CA TRP A 265 -12.00 5.87 -10.42
C TRP A 265 -11.80 7.24 -9.78
N ARG A 266 -12.38 7.47 -8.63
CA ARG A 266 -12.14 8.68 -7.84
C ARG A 266 -11.11 8.47 -6.75
N CYS A 267 -9.95 9.09 -6.91
CA CYS A 267 -8.88 9.10 -5.92
C CYS A 267 -9.29 9.98 -4.73
N ARG A 268 -9.26 9.42 -3.52
CA ARG A 268 -9.59 10.13 -2.26
C ARG A 268 -8.34 10.55 -1.47
N SER A 269 -7.20 10.67 -2.14
CA SER A 269 -5.96 11.20 -1.54
C SER A 269 -6.12 12.64 -1.08
N GLY A 270 -5.43 13.00 0.00
CA GLY A 270 -5.60 14.28 0.66
C GLY A 270 -6.86 14.33 1.56
N SER A 271 -7.68 13.29 1.54
CA SER A 271 -8.89 13.19 2.36
C SER A 271 -8.94 11.85 3.09
N ARG A 272 -9.56 10.84 2.49
CA ARG A 272 -9.69 9.50 3.09
C ARG A 272 -8.34 8.78 3.23
N TYR A 273 -7.39 9.12 2.39
CA TYR A 273 -6.00 8.69 2.46
C TYR A 273 -5.10 9.92 2.61
N LEU A 274 -4.20 9.91 3.59
CA LEU A 274 -3.18 10.93 3.78
C LEU A 274 -1.78 10.31 3.67
N TYR A 275 -0.87 11.04 3.05
CA TYR A 275 0.55 10.77 3.09
C TYR A 275 1.26 11.93 3.81
N ILE A 276 1.87 11.66 4.95
CA ILE A 276 2.56 12.65 5.77
C ILE A 276 4.06 12.42 5.64
N CYS A 277 4.76 13.34 4.97
CA CYS A 277 6.19 13.24 4.76
C CYS A 277 7.00 13.53 6.04
N GLU A 278 8.30 13.36 5.96
CA GLU A 278 9.26 13.61 7.05
C GLU A 278 9.25 15.06 7.54
N GLU A 279 8.90 16.01 6.67
CA GLU A 279 8.71 17.42 7.03
C GLU A 279 7.39 17.71 7.75
N GLY A 280 6.47 16.72 7.79
CA GLY A 280 5.14 16.86 8.40
C GLY A 280 4.10 17.49 7.47
N LYS A 281 4.34 17.53 6.17
CA LYS A 281 3.36 18.02 5.20
C LYS A 281 2.46 16.89 4.71
N VAL A 282 1.19 17.21 4.53
CA VAL A 282 0.19 16.31 3.93
C VAL A 282 0.34 16.37 2.40
N HIS A 283 0.46 15.18 1.79
CA HIS A 283 0.48 15.01 0.34
C HIS A 283 -0.60 14.02 -0.11
N TRP A 284 -0.93 14.02 -1.38
CA TRP A 284 -1.86 13.02 -1.92
C TRP A 284 -1.31 11.59 -1.76
N CYS A 285 -0.08 11.37 -2.16
CA CYS A 285 0.60 10.09 -1.96
C CYS A 285 2.12 10.26 -2.14
N SER A 286 2.88 9.17 -2.04
CA SER A 286 4.33 9.16 -2.24
C SER A 286 4.76 9.66 -3.63
N GLN A 287 3.96 9.39 -4.67
CA GLN A 287 4.23 9.81 -6.04
C GLN A 287 3.83 11.26 -6.34
N GLN A 288 2.90 11.84 -5.56
CA GLN A 288 2.39 13.20 -5.74
C GLN A 288 2.71 14.06 -4.52
N ARG A 289 3.99 14.14 -4.19
CA ARG A 289 4.49 15.05 -3.14
C ARG A 289 4.36 16.51 -3.61
N GLY A 290 3.99 17.39 -2.69
CA GLY A 290 3.73 18.80 -2.97
C GLY A 290 2.23 19.15 -3.11
N TYR A 291 1.37 18.16 -3.28
CA TYR A 291 -0.08 18.34 -3.39
C TYR A 291 -0.81 17.66 -2.22
N PRO A 292 -1.62 18.37 -1.40
CA PRO A 292 -1.74 19.82 -1.33
C PRO A 292 -0.51 20.51 -0.73
N GLY A 293 0.41 19.79 -0.07
CA GLY A 293 1.64 20.33 0.50
C GLY A 293 1.43 21.15 1.79
N ILE A 294 0.29 20.97 2.46
CA ILE A 294 -0.09 21.70 3.68
C ILE A 294 0.56 21.04 4.90
N PRO A 295 1.13 21.81 5.85
CA PRO A 295 1.58 21.26 7.13
C PRO A 295 0.43 20.53 7.85
N LEU A 296 0.70 19.35 8.42
CA LEU A 296 -0.35 18.55 9.08
C LEU A 296 -0.98 19.29 10.27
N GLU A 297 -0.21 20.10 10.97
CA GLU A 297 -0.70 20.91 12.09
C GLU A 297 -1.77 21.92 11.65
N ASP A 298 -1.65 22.46 10.44
CA ASP A 298 -2.58 23.40 9.84
C ASP A 298 -3.71 22.72 9.05
N TYR A 299 -3.65 21.39 8.88
CA TYR A 299 -4.60 20.64 8.07
C TYR A 299 -5.96 20.54 8.76
N THR A 300 -6.99 21.08 8.12
CA THR A 300 -8.34 21.23 8.68
C THR A 300 -9.36 20.29 8.02
N MET A 301 -10.55 20.22 8.60
CA MET A 301 -11.68 19.51 7.98
C MET A 301 -12.20 20.21 6.70
N GLU A 302 -11.88 21.48 6.48
CA GLU A 302 -12.17 22.18 5.23
C GLU A 302 -11.24 21.69 4.12
N ASP A 303 -9.94 21.58 4.41
CA ASP A 303 -8.96 21.01 3.50
C ASP A 303 -9.34 19.56 3.14
N PHE A 304 -9.71 18.77 4.15
CA PHE A 304 -10.19 17.40 3.98
C PHE A 304 -11.38 17.33 3.01
N LYS A 305 -12.41 18.18 3.18
CA LYS A 305 -13.61 18.23 2.32
C LYS A 305 -13.28 18.71 0.91
N ARG A 306 -12.41 19.72 0.77
CA ARG A 306 -11.90 20.18 -0.51
C ARG A 306 -11.21 19.04 -1.25
N GLU A 307 -10.29 18.37 -0.61
CA GLU A 307 -9.53 17.28 -1.22
C GLU A 307 -10.42 16.06 -1.55
N TYR A 308 -11.50 15.83 -0.81
CA TYR A 308 -12.48 14.78 -1.16
C TYR A 308 -13.13 15.03 -2.51
N GLN A 309 -13.38 16.30 -2.87
CA GLN A 309 -14.00 16.71 -4.14
C GLN A 309 -12.98 16.92 -5.26
N THR A 310 -11.72 17.19 -4.93
CA THR A 310 -10.69 17.49 -5.92
C THR A 310 -10.42 16.27 -6.80
N GLU A 311 -10.52 16.46 -8.12
CA GLU A 311 -10.13 15.46 -9.11
C GLU A 311 -8.61 15.40 -9.23
N LYS A 312 -8.05 14.20 -9.20
CA LYS A 312 -6.60 13.96 -9.31
C LYS A 312 -6.28 13.48 -10.71
N TRP A 313 -5.55 14.27 -11.48
CA TRP A 313 -5.20 13.98 -12.89
C TRP A 313 -4.43 12.66 -13.07
N CYS A 314 -3.69 12.24 -12.06
CA CYS A 314 -2.89 11.01 -12.09
C CYS A 314 -3.72 9.76 -11.78
N ALA A 315 -4.99 9.90 -11.38
CA ALA A 315 -5.81 8.77 -10.95
C ALA A 315 -5.95 7.67 -12.02
N PRO A 316 -6.18 7.96 -13.31
CA PRO A 316 -6.41 6.92 -14.32
C PRO A 316 -5.24 5.94 -14.50
N THR A 317 -4.01 6.36 -14.24
CA THR A 317 -2.80 5.53 -14.40
C THR A 317 -2.13 5.20 -13.06
N CYS A 318 -2.83 5.40 -11.94
CA CYS A 318 -2.29 5.21 -10.61
C CYS A 318 -2.00 3.74 -10.31
N THR A 319 -0.78 3.44 -9.85
CA THR A 319 -0.36 2.09 -9.44
C THR A 319 -0.37 1.90 -7.92
N ILE A 320 -0.72 2.92 -7.15
CA ILE A 320 -0.61 2.92 -5.68
C ILE A 320 -1.78 2.16 -5.04
N GLN A 321 -1.55 0.91 -4.65
CA GLN A 321 -2.57 -0.01 -4.14
C GLN A 321 -3.35 0.53 -2.94
N CYS A 322 -2.66 1.06 -1.94
CA CYS A 322 -3.31 1.53 -0.70
C CYS A 322 -4.31 2.67 -0.94
N VAL A 323 -4.02 3.55 -1.91
CA VAL A 323 -4.93 4.64 -2.28
C VAL A 323 -6.17 4.11 -2.97
N HIS A 324 -6.01 3.14 -3.89
CA HIS A 324 -7.14 2.45 -4.52
C HIS A 324 -8.02 1.72 -3.51
N GLN A 325 -7.42 0.97 -2.59
CA GLN A 325 -8.14 0.22 -1.55
C GLN A 325 -8.98 1.14 -0.66
N VAL A 326 -8.49 2.33 -0.36
CA VAL A 326 -9.26 3.35 0.36
C VAL A 326 -10.38 3.91 -0.52
N GLY A 327 -10.11 4.20 -1.81
CA GLY A 327 -11.10 4.71 -2.74
C GLY A 327 -12.29 3.78 -2.94
N ILE A 328 -12.06 2.47 -2.96
CA ILE A 328 -13.11 1.44 -3.10
C ILE A 328 -14.21 1.57 -2.04
N LEU A 329 -13.88 1.99 -0.82
CA LEU A 329 -14.84 2.14 0.26
C LEU A 329 -15.89 3.22 -0.02
N ASP A 330 -15.60 4.12 -0.97
CA ASP A 330 -16.50 5.21 -1.36
C ASP A 330 -17.11 5.04 -2.76
N ASN A 331 -16.74 4.00 -3.52
CA ASN A 331 -17.23 3.78 -4.89
C ASN A 331 -18.75 3.67 -5.00
N TRP A 332 -19.41 3.13 -3.99
CA TRP A 332 -20.87 3.01 -3.97
C TRP A 332 -21.59 4.37 -3.79
N ARG A 333 -20.89 5.38 -3.27
CA ARG A 333 -21.41 6.75 -3.12
C ARG A 333 -21.29 7.57 -4.40
N ASP A 334 -20.27 7.26 -5.18
CA ASP A 334 -19.98 7.84 -6.49
C ASP A 334 -19.80 6.67 -7.48
N PRO A 335 -20.87 5.97 -7.84
CA PRO A 335 -20.77 4.86 -8.78
C PRO A 335 -20.16 5.37 -10.08
N GLN A 336 -19.19 4.65 -10.60
CA GLN A 336 -18.60 4.99 -11.90
C GLN A 336 -19.73 4.95 -12.94
N MET A 337 -19.82 5.99 -13.74
CA MET A 337 -20.74 6.02 -14.87
C MET A 337 -20.33 4.92 -15.86
N SER A 338 -21.28 4.16 -16.35
CA SER A 338 -21.01 3.22 -17.42
C SER A 338 -20.45 3.95 -18.65
N GLU A 339 -19.68 3.26 -19.51
CA GLU A 339 -19.16 3.87 -20.74
C GLU A 339 -20.26 4.57 -21.56
N GLY A 340 -21.50 4.03 -21.54
CA GLY A 340 -22.63 4.64 -22.22
C GLY A 340 -23.11 5.95 -21.59
N GLU A 341 -23.05 6.07 -20.26
CA GLU A 341 -23.37 7.28 -19.53
C GLU A 341 -22.29 8.32 -19.69
N LEU A 342 -21.00 7.93 -19.63
CA LEU A 342 -19.86 8.82 -19.90
C LEU A 342 -19.90 9.40 -21.31
N ARG A 343 -20.25 8.60 -22.33
CA ARG A 343 -20.44 9.09 -23.71
C ARG A 343 -21.58 10.11 -23.80
N LYS A 344 -22.70 9.87 -23.10
CA LYS A 344 -23.83 10.81 -23.06
C LYS A 344 -23.44 12.11 -22.36
N GLU A 345 -22.73 12.04 -21.26
CA GLU A 345 -22.30 13.23 -20.53
C GLU A 345 -21.25 14.05 -21.29
N LYS A 346 -20.26 13.39 -21.92
CA LYS A 346 -19.31 14.06 -22.83
C LYS A 346 -20.03 14.76 -23.99
N ALA A 347 -20.99 14.08 -24.62
CA ALA A 347 -21.80 14.68 -25.69
C ALA A 347 -22.67 15.84 -25.20
N LYS A 348 -23.18 15.79 -23.98
CA LYS A 348 -23.92 16.90 -23.37
C LYS A 348 -23.02 18.10 -23.11
N LYS A 349 -21.86 17.92 -22.48
CA LYS A 349 -20.86 18.97 -22.23
C LYS A 349 -20.35 19.63 -23.52
N GLU A 350 -20.16 18.83 -24.56
CA GLU A 350 -19.78 19.34 -25.89
C GLU A 350 -20.85 20.20 -26.50
N LYS A 351 -22.14 19.80 -26.43
CA LYS A 351 -23.28 20.61 -26.87
C LYS A 351 -23.42 21.91 -26.07
N GLU A 352 -23.23 21.87 -24.76
CA GLU A 352 -23.25 23.07 -23.90
C GLU A 352 -22.11 24.03 -24.26
N ARG A 353 -20.89 23.50 -24.52
CA ARG A 353 -19.74 24.30 -24.97
C ARG A 353 -19.98 24.98 -26.33
N LEU A 354 -20.53 24.22 -27.27
CA LEU A 354 -20.89 24.77 -28.60
C LEU A 354 -22.03 25.78 -28.54
N GLY A 355 -23.02 25.55 -27.67
CA GLY A 355 -24.11 26.53 -27.44
C GLY A 355 -23.64 27.82 -26.80
N GLN A 356 -22.67 27.77 -25.87
CA GLN A 356 -22.08 28.97 -25.27
C GLN A 356 -21.17 29.73 -26.25
N ALA A 357 -20.45 29.04 -27.13
CA ALA A 357 -19.64 29.67 -28.17
C ALA A 357 -20.50 30.42 -29.23
N SER A 358 -21.67 29.88 -29.56
CA SER A 358 -22.60 30.53 -30.50
C SER A 358 -23.36 31.71 -29.86
N ALA A 359 -23.50 31.76 -28.54
CA ALA A 359 -24.13 32.89 -27.84
C ALA A 359 -23.17 34.07 -27.60
N GLN A 360 -21.86 33.90 -27.76
CA GLN A 360 -20.84 34.95 -27.66
C GLN A 360 -20.50 35.60 -29.01
N THR A 361 -21.03 35.08 -30.10
CA THR A 361 -20.79 35.56 -31.46
C THR A 361 -21.99 36.29 -32.08
N ASN A 362 -23.05 36.51 -31.34
CA ASN A 362 -24.18 37.38 -31.65
C ASN A 362 -24.22 38.55 -30.63
#